data_d4e2a329830f8e119d4011cf6f2ea48a
#
_entry.id   d4e2a329830f8e119d4011cf6f2ea48a
#
_cell.length_a   1.000
_cell.length_b   1.000
_cell.length_c   1.000
_cell.angle_alpha   90.00
_cell.angle_beta   90.00
_cell.angle_gamma   90.00
#
_symmetry.space_group_name_H-M   'P 1'
#
loop_
_entity.id
_entity.type
_entity.pdbx_description
1 polymer ?
#
loop_
_entity_poly.entity_id
_entity_poly.type
_entity_poly.pdbx_seq_one_letter_code
_entity_poly.pdbx_strand_id
1 'polypeptide(L)'
;KNEVRVQAQYDDNGQEDDADKPHLVDVPVKDLVDGENNSLVVDWDYINIPGIPEEKVIKTADRTTGIQIENGEITSGSKIPGIYNAKEKVKFSIIVKNSGEAALKRITVKDALSDELKAVSDMESAGFVFDDATVDKDSFYVLTTAKGKKITAKVVDKNTVILCNTGEDSSGTDRLFADDYITLNYSVNLLPGT
;
A
#
# COMPACT_ATOMS: atom_id res chain seq x y z
N LYS A 1 3.21 -2.77 17.82
CA LYS A 1 2.32 -3.16 16.73
C LYS A 1 2.48 -2.14 15.62
N ASN A 2 3.01 -2.53 14.48
CA ASN A 2 3.12 -1.62 13.33
C ASN A 2 1.79 -1.69 12.56
N GLU A 3 1.18 -0.54 12.32
CA GLU A 3 -0.07 -0.44 11.58
C GLU A 3 0.21 0.22 10.22
N VAL A 4 -0.27 -0.39 9.15
CA VAL A 4 -0.35 0.24 7.82
C VAL A 4 -1.81 0.53 7.56
N ARG A 5 -2.11 1.78 7.22
CA ARG A 5 -3.43 2.19 6.76
C ARG A 5 -3.38 2.46 5.28
N VAL A 6 -4.32 1.89 4.56
CA VAL A 6 -4.51 2.11 3.13
C VAL A 6 -5.91 2.65 2.92
N GLN A 7 -6.02 3.69 2.12
CA GLN A 7 -7.28 4.26 1.65
C GLN A 7 -7.23 4.33 0.14
N ALA A 8 -8.29 3.89 -0.51
CA ALA A 8 -8.44 3.94 -1.96
C ALA A 8 -9.70 4.73 -2.34
N GLN A 9 -9.68 5.29 -3.55
CA GLN A 9 -10.85 5.88 -4.21
C GLN A 9 -11.09 5.14 -5.52
N TYR A 10 -12.32 4.99 -5.93
CA TYR A 10 -12.70 4.44 -7.21
C TYR A 10 -13.59 5.43 -7.96
N ASP A 11 -13.63 5.26 -9.28
CA ASP A 11 -14.49 6.03 -10.15
C ASP A 11 -15.76 5.23 -10.41
N ASP A 12 -16.87 5.70 -9.91
CA ASP A 12 -18.16 5.01 -10.01
C ASP A 12 -18.90 5.31 -11.31
N ASN A 13 -18.24 5.59 -12.41
CA ASN A 13 -18.77 5.93 -13.76
C ASN A 13 -20.25 5.62 -14.07
N GLY A 14 -21.05 5.32 -13.08
CA GLY A 14 -22.42 4.85 -13.21
C GLY A 14 -23.48 5.87 -12.92
N GLN A 15 -23.14 7.03 -12.39
CA GLN A 15 -24.14 8.04 -12.04
C GLN A 15 -23.64 9.46 -12.33
N GLU A 16 -23.87 9.86 -13.56
CA GLU A 16 -24.48 11.12 -13.95
C GLU A 16 -23.76 12.45 -14.03
N ASP A 17 -24.18 13.11 -15.04
CA ASP A 17 -24.39 14.53 -15.33
C ASP A 17 -23.17 15.35 -15.75
N ASP A 18 -21.97 14.89 -15.61
CA ASP A 18 -20.83 15.60 -16.21
C ASP A 18 -19.81 14.54 -16.70
N ALA A 19 -19.93 14.15 -17.97
CA ALA A 19 -19.05 13.18 -18.63
C ALA A 19 -17.55 13.56 -18.57
N ASP A 20 -17.25 14.77 -18.11
CA ASP A 20 -15.90 15.33 -18.06
C ASP A 20 -15.28 15.36 -16.66
N LYS A 21 -15.97 14.91 -15.62
CA LYS A 21 -15.44 14.85 -14.25
C LYS A 21 -15.60 13.48 -13.62
N PRO A 22 -14.49 12.79 -13.31
CA PRO A 22 -14.56 11.52 -12.59
C PRO A 22 -15.18 11.76 -11.20
N HIS A 23 -16.27 11.07 -10.89
CA HIS A 23 -16.84 11.03 -9.55
C HIS A 23 -16.05 10.04 -8.70
N LEU A 24 -15.09 10.54 -7.93
CA LEU A 24 -14.28 9.72 -7.04
C LEU A 24 -15.02 9.49 -5.73
N VAL A 25 -15.33 8.25 -5.43
CA VAL A 25 -15.94 7.81 -4.18
C VAL A 25 -14.88 7.22 -3.28
N ASP A 26 -14.84 7.67 -2.03
CA ASP A 26 -13.97 7.06 -1.02
C ASP A 26 -14.44 5.64 -0.74
N VAL A 27 -13.48 4.71 -0.81
CA VAL A 27 -13.70 3.34 -0.37
C VAL A 27 -13.84 3.38 1.15
N PRO A 28 -15.05 3.07 1.75
CA PRO A 28 -15.24 3.13 3.19
C PRO A 28 -14.35 2.08 3.92
N VAL A 29 -13.58 2.46 4.91
CA VAL A 29 -12.71 1.55 5.69
C VAL A 29 -13.54 0.92 6.82
N LYS A 30 -13.76 -0.39 6.77
CA LYS A 30 -14.15 -1.15 7.97
C LYS A 30 -12.88 -1.64 8.65
N ASP A 31 -12.60 -1.12 9.83
CA ASP A 31 -11.57 -1.67 10.70
C ASP A 31 -12.04 -3.05 11.23
N LEU A 32 -11.68 -4.10 10.54
CA LEU A 32 -11.73 -5.43 11.12
C LEU A 32 -10.44 -5.62 11.92
N VAL A 33 -10.52 -5.23 13.18
CA VAL A 33 -9.52 -5.62 14.17
C VAL A 33 -9.80 -7.06 14.56
N ASP A 34 -9.28 -8.01 13.78
CA ASP A 34 -9.14 -9.37 14.27
C ASP A 34 -7.93 -9.40 15.20
N GLY A 35 -8.18 -9.75 16.48
CA GLY A 35 -7.21 -9.63 17.57
C GLY A 35 -5.97 -10.53 17.45
N GLU A 36 -5.84 -11.37 16.42
CA GLU A 36 -4.77 -12.35 16.29
C GLU A 36 -3.99 -12.30 14.96
N ASN A 37 -4.47 -11.62 13.94
CA ASN A 37 -3.76 -11.50 12.66
C ASN A 37 -3.50 -10.04 12.32
N ASN A 38 -2.23 -9.67 12.21
CA ASN A 38 -1.75 -8.34 11.84
C ASN A 38 -2.03 -7.96 10.37
N SER A 39 -3.13 -8.40 9.81
CA SER A 39 -3.59 -8.03 8.48
C SER A 39 -4.77 -7.10 8.64
N LEU A 40 -4.68 -5.90 8.10
CA LEU A 40 -5.84 -5.06 7.89
C LEU A 40 -6.61 -5.70 6.74
N VAL A 41 -7.72 -6.35 7.03
CA VAL A 41 -8.67 -6.81 6.01
C VAL A 41 -9.73 -5.74 5.93
N VAL A 42 -9.84 -5.12 4.77
CA VAL A 42 -10.95 -4.22 4.47
C VAL A 42 -12.04 -5.07 3.83
N ASP A 43 -13.13 -5.29 4.53
CA ASP A 43 -14.28 -6.03 4.03
C ASP A 43 -15.45 -5.08 3.77
N TRP A 44 -16.16 -5.30 2.67
CA TRP A 44 -17.22 -4.44 2.20
C TRP A 44 -18.51 -5.21 2.03
N ASP A 45 -19.55 -4.70 2.64
CA ASP A 45 -20.90 -5.20 2.42
C ASP A 45 -21.61 -4.33 1.38
N TYR A 46 -21.76 -4.82 0.13
CA TYR A 46 -22.38 -4.06 -0.94
C TYR A 46 -23.59 -4.73 -1.59
N ILE A 47 -24.55 -3.89 -1.83
CA ILE A 47 -25.71 -4.17 -2.69
C ILE A 47 -25.26 -4.01 -4.15
N ASN A 48 -24.90 -5.14 -4.78
CA ASN A 48 -24.91 -5.39 -6.23
C ASN A 48 -24.50 -4.21 -7.14
N ILE A 49 -23.31 -3.68 -6.99
CA ILE A 49 -22.69 -2.75 -7.94
C ILE A 49 -21.66 -3.56 -8.76
N PRO A 50 -21.68 -3.51 -10.11
CA PRO A 50 -20.64 -4.12 -10.91
C PRO A 50 -19.27 -3.53 -10.57
N GLY A 51 -18.32 -4.37 -10.16
CA GLY A 51 -16.97 -3.94 -9.85
C GLY A 51 -16.75 -3.50 -8.40
N ILE A 52 -16.91 -4.41 -7.43
CA ILE A 52 -16.61 -4.15 -6.01
C ILE A 52 -15.11 -3.84 -5.85
N PRO A 53 -14.74 -2.67 -5.32
CA PRO A 53 -13.36 -2.39 -4.97
C PRO A 53 -13.00 -3.15 -3.68
N GLU A 54 -11.92 -3.89 -3.70
CA GLU A 54 -11.36 -4.57 -2.54
C GLU A 54 -9.84 -4.44 -2.55
N GLU A 55 -9.25 -4.11 -1.41
CA GLU A 55 -7.81 -4.05 -1.27
C GLU A 55 -7.32 -4.95 -0.15
N LYS A 56 -6.17 -5.58 -0.36
CA LYS A 56 -5.46 -6.37 0.64
C LYS A 56 -4.07 -5.80 0.86
N VAL A 57 -3.66 -5.73 2.12
CA VAL A 57 -2.35 -5.21 2.49
C VAL A 57 -1.57 -6.21 3.31
N ILE A 58 -0.33 -6.48 2.89
CA ILE A 58 0.61 -7.32 3.61
C ILE A 58 1.86 -6.50 3.91
N LYS A 59 2.23 -6.38 5.18
CA LYS A 59 3.51 -5.82 5.59
C LYS A 59 4.38 -6.88 6.23
N THR A 60 5.62 -6.99 5.75
CA THR A 60 6.63 -7.89 6.31
C THR A 60 7.96 -7.16 6.46
N ALA A 61 8.73 -7.49 7.50
CA ALA A 61 10.13 -7.11 7.58
C ALA A 61 11.00 -8.11 6.79
N ASP A 62 12.15 -7.68 6.34
CA ASP A 62 13.07 -8.48 5.49
C ASP A 62 13.57 -9.79 6.15
N ARG A 63 13.53 -9.86 7.49
CA ARG A 63 13.86 -11.08 8.26
C ARG A 63 12.62 -11.86 8.74
N THR A 64 11.44 -11.51 8.27
CA THR A 64 10.24 -12.29 8.57
C THR A 64 10.30 -13.62 7.83
N THR A 65 10.04 -14.71 8.55
CA THR A 65 9.99 -16.05 7.99
C THR A 65 8.68 -16.76 8.35
N GLY A 66 8.52 -18.01 7.94
CA GLY A 66 7.38 -18.85 8.31
C GLY A 66 6.12 -18.62 7.49
N ILE A 67 6.13 -17.74 6.49
CA ILE A 67 5.01 -17.49 5.56
C ILE A 67 5.41 -17.72 4.12
N GLN A 68 4.43 -18.07 3.30
CA GLN A 68 4.55 -18.06 1.84
C GLN A 68 3.63 -16.97 1.28
N ILE A 69 4.18 -16.18 0.35
CA ILE A 69 3.43 -15.13 -0.33
C ILE A 69 3.45 -15.43 -1.82
N GLU A 70 2.27 -15.59 -2.42
CA GLU A 70 2.08 -15.80 -3.84
C GLU A 70 1.00 -14.86 -4.36
N ASN A 71 1.24 -14.26 -5.52
CA ASN A 71 0.29 -13.33 -6.15
C ASN A 71 -0.20 -12.20 -5.21
N GLY A 72 0.68 -11.72 -4.34
CA GLY A 72 0.34 -10.64 -3.40
C GLY A 72 -0.51 -11.08 -2.20
N GLU A 73 -0.60 -12.37 -1.90
CA GLU A 73 -1.36 -12.92 -0.78
C GLU A 73 -0.53 -13.90 0.06
N ILE A 74 -0.82 -13.97 1.36
CA ILE A 74 -0.26 -15.02 2.21
C ILE A 74 -1.06 -16.31 1.94
N THR A 75 -0.38 -17.30 1.37
CA THR A 75 -1.00 -18.58 1.01
C THR A 75 -0.85 -19.65 2.08
N SER A 76 0.16 -19.54 2.94
CA SER A 76 0.34 -20.46 4.04
C SER A 76 1.29 -19.93 5.12
N GLY A 77 1.24 -20.55 6.29
CA GLY A 77 2.17 -20.32 7.40
C GLY A 77 1.75 -19.22 8.35
N SER A 78 2.62 -18.94 9.32
CA SER A 78 2.48 -17.86 10.29
C SER A 78 3.74 -17.02 10.31
N LYS A 79 3.60 -15.69 10.45
CA LYS A 79 4.74 -14.77 10.51
C LYS A 79 5.60 -15.05 11.73
N ILE A 80 6.87 -15.35 11.50
CA ILE A 80 7.90 -15.44 12.54
C ILE A 80 8.76 -14.17 12.43
N PRO A 81 8.74 -13.26 13.42
CA PRO A 81 9.51 -12.03 13.37
C PRO A 81 11.01 -12.31 13.34
N GLY A 82 11.76 -11.53 12.57
CA GLY A 82 13.20 -11.53 12.60
C GLY A 82 13.77 -10.76 13.79
N ILE A 83 15.02 -11.04 14.12
CA ILE A 83 15.77 -10.35 15.16
C ILE A 83 16.71 -9.35 14.50
N TYR A 84 16.77 -8.15 15.03
CA TYR A 84 17.63 -7.05 14.58
C TYR A 84 18.48 -6.55 15.73
N ASN A 85 19.72 -6.17 15.41
CA ASN A 85 20.65 -5.56 16.38
C ASN A 85 20.59 -4.03 16.25
N ALA A 86 21.14 -3.36 17.27
CA ALA A 86 21.36 -1.91 17.22
C ALA A 86 22.19 -1.51 16.00
N LYS A 87 21.90 -0.33 15.43
CA LYS A 87 22.51 0.23 14.21
C LYS A 87 22.17 -0.51 12.90
N GLU A 88 21.36 -1.57 12.95
CA GLU A 88 20.92 -2.22 11.72
C GLU A 88 19.81 -1.44 11.04
N LYS A 89 19.67 -1.66 9.74
CA LYS A 89 18.55 -1.16 8.92
C LYS A 89 17.48 -2.23 8.85
N VAL A 90 16.28 -1.89 9.27
CA VAL A 90 15.09 -2.72 9.07
C VAL A 90 14.45 -2.30 7.75
N LYS A 91 14.23 -3.26 6.86
CA LYS A 91 13.53 -3.05 5.60
C LYS A 91 12.17 -3.72 5.68
N PHE A 92 11.13 -3.00 5.30
CA PHE A 92 9.78 -3.51 5.21
C PHE A 92 9.35 -3.57 3.75
N SER A 93 8.68 -4.66 3.39
CA SER A 93 7.91 -4.77 2.15
C SER A 93 6.44 -4.62 2.48
N ILE A 94 5.76 -3.72 1.77
CA ILE A 94 4.33 -3.46 1.88
C ILE A 94 3.72 -3.82 0.53
N ILE A 95 2.95 -4.90 0.50
CA ILE A 95 2.23 -5.32 -0.70
C ILE A 95 0.82 -4.73 -0.61
N VAL A 96 0.43 -4.00 -1.65
CA VAL A 96 -0.93 -3.49 -1.82
C VAL A 96 -1.53 -4.20 -3.04
N LYS A 97 -2.52 -5.04 -2.82
CA LYS A 97 -3.21 -5.81 -3.86
C LYS A 97 -4.62 -5.27 -4.05
N ASN A 98 -5.04 -5.13 -5.30
CA ASN A 98 -6.44 -4.98 -5.64
C ASN A 98 -7.06 -6.38 -5.80
N SER A 99 -7.79 -6.85 -4.80
CA SER A 99 -8.51 -8.13 -4.83
C SER A 99 -9.94 -7.99 -5.33
N GLY A 100 -10.39 -6.76 -5.58
CA GLY A 100 -11.70 -6.46 -6.14
C GLY A 100 -11.74 -6.49 -7.67
N GLU A 101 -12.91 -6.25 -8.23
CA GLU A 101 -13.15 -6.22 -9.67
C GLU A 101 -12.92 -4.84 -10.29
N ALA A 102 -13.10 -3.77 -9.51
CA ALA A 102 -12.89 -2.39 -9.96
C ALA A 102 -11.41 -1.99 -9.93
N ALA A 103 -10.98 -1.19 -10.89
CA ALA A 103 -9.65 -0.61 -10.87
C ALA A 103 -9.55 0.50 -9.82
N LEU A 104 -8.51 0.47 -8.97
CA LEU A 104 -8.30 1.44 -7.90
C LEU A 104 -7.49 2.64 -8.38
N LYS A 105 -7.88 3.84 -7.92
CA LYS A 105 -7.18 5.12 -8.10
C LYS A 105 -6.88 5.76 -6.75
N ARG A 106 -5.90 6.68 -6.72
CA ARG A 106 -5.54 7.49 -5.55
C ARG A 106 -5.44 6.70 -4.24
N ILE A 107 -4.70 5.59 -4.30
CA ILE A 107 -4.50 4.72 -3.14
C ILE A 107 -3.52 5.40 -2.19
N THR A 108 -3.96 5.76 -1.01
CA THR A 108 -3.10 6.34 0.02
C THR A 108 -2.57 5.24 0.93
N VAL A 109 -1.26 5.09 0.96
CA VAL A 109 -0.57 4.15 1.85
C VAL A 109 0.14 4.94 2.92
N LYS A 110 -0.24 4.72 4.19
CA LYS A 110 0.37 5.36 5.34
C LYS A 110 0.96 4.31 6.27
N ASP A 111 2.28 4.38 6.48
CA ASP A 111 2.97 3.51 7.44
C ASP A 111 3.07 4.19 8.81
N ALA A 112 2.39 3.63 9.80
CA ALA A 112 2.49 4.05 11.19
C ALA A 112 3.35 3.03 11.96
N LEU A 113 4.61 3.39 12.23
CA LEU A 113 5.47 2.57 13.09
C LEU A 113 4.90 2.52 14.52
N SER A 114 5.04 1.36 15.17
CA SER A 114 4.66 1.24 16.59
C SER A 114 5.54 2.13 17.47
N ASP A 115 5.04 2.49 18.65
CA ASP A 115 5.78 3.37 19.55
C ASP A 115 7.07 2.71 20.08
N GLU A 116 7.05 1.37 20.23
CA GLU A 116 8.24 0.60 20.59
C GLU A 116 9.31 0.68 19.51
N LEU A 117 8.93 0.57 18.24
CA LEU A 117 9.88 0.67 17.14
C LEU A 117 10.37 2.12 16.98
N LYS A 118 9.51 3.12 17.12
CA LYS A 118 9.90 4.53 17.12
C LYS A 118 10.93 4.84 18.20
N ALA A 119 10.75 4.26 19.41
CA ALA A 119 11.65 4.50 20.54
C ALA A 119 13.09 4.02 20.31
N VAL A 120 13.27 3.03 19.45
CA VAL A 120 14.59 2.43 19.13
C VAL A 120 15.08 2.77 17.72
N SER A 121 14.40 3.67 17.01
CA SER A 121 14.67 4.00 15.62
C SER A 121 15.06 5.46 15.43
N ASP A 122 15.98 5.67 14.49
CA ASP A 122 16.23 6.99 13.93
C ASP A 122 15.09 7.39 12.98
N MET A 123 14.16 8.16 13.50
CA MET A 123 12.97 8.57 12.75
C MET A 123 13.28 9.52 11.58
N GLU A 124 14.44 10.18 11.55
CA GLU A 124 14.82 11.01 10.41
C GLU A 124 15.22 10.16 9.19
N SER A 125 15.71 8.95 9.43
CA SER A 125 16.04 7.98 8.36
C SER A 125 14.86 7.13 7.89
N ALA A 126 13.70 7.23 8.57
CA ALA A 126 12.51 6.45 8.20
C ALA A 126 11.86 6.98 6.92
N GLY A 127 11.45 6.09 6.03
CA GLY A 127 10.72 6.50 4.84
C GLY A 127 10.56 5.42 3.78
N PHE A 128 9.72 5.73 2.79
CA PHE A 128 9.58 4.93 1.58
C PHE A 128 10.84 5.02 0.73
N VAL A 129 11.20 3.90 0.09
CA VAL A 129 12.42 3.76 -0.72
C VAL A 129 12.03 3.38 -2.14
N PHE A 130 12.54 4.13 -3.11
CA PHE A 130 12.21 4.01 -4.54
C PHE A 130 13.47 3.87 -5.39
N ASP A 131 14.41 3.01 -4.97
CA ASP A 131 15.75 2.88 -5.58
C ASP A 131 15.73 2.62 -7.10
N ASP A 132 14.75 1.84 -7.58
CA ASP A 132 14.62 1.43 -8.98
C ASP A 132 13.54 2.20 -9.75
N ALA A 133 12.93 3.22 -9.14
CA ALA A 133 11.88 3.98 -9.78
C ALA A 133 12.45 5.14 -10.59
N THR A 134 11.90 5.36 -11.78
CA THR A 134 12.14 6.58 -12.56
C THR A 134 11.22 7.70 -12.04
N VAL A 135 11.68 8.94 -12.16
CA VAL A 135 10.87 10.12 -11.85
C VAL A 135 10.40 10.71 -13.19
N ASP A 136 9.11 10.95 -13.31
CA ASP A 136 8.54 11.59 -14.48
C ASP A 136 8.73 13.13 -14.49
N LYS A 137 8.25 13.78 -15.54
CA LYS A 137 8.36 15.25 -15.71
C LYS A 137 7.63 16.06 -14.62
N ASP A 138 6.66 15.47 -13.97
CA ASP A 138 5.82 16.08 -12.93
C ASP A 138 6.27 15.67 -11.51
N SER A 139 7.45 15.08 -11.39
CA SER A 139 8.08 14.62 -10.13
C SER A 139 7.34 13.48 -9.43
N PHE A 140 6.62 12.65 -10.18
CA PHE A 140 6.09 11.41 -9.69
C PHE A 140 7.07 10.26 -9.91
N TYR A 141 7.17 9.36 -8.96
CA TYR A 141 7.84 8.08 -9.16
C TYR A 141 6.97 7.19 -10.06
N VAL A 142 7.59 6.54 -11.03
CA VAL A 142 6.92 5.57 -11.89
C VAL A 142 7.27 4.18 -11.42
N LEU A 143 6.29 3.46 -10.93
CA LEU A 143 6.42 2.11 -10.40
C LEU A 143 5.86 1.08 -11.38
N THR A 144 6.30 -0.17 -11.24
CA THR A 144 5.80 -1.27 -12.05
C THR A 144 5.06 -2.26 -11.16
N THR A 145 3.80 -2.54 -11.49
CA THR A 145 2.99 -3.54 -10.79
C THR A 145 3.46 -4.96 -11.13
N ALA A 146 2.97 -5.96 -10.41
CA ALA A 146 3.27 -7.36 -10.65
C ALA A 146 2.89 -7.83 -12.07
N LYS A 147 1.82 -7.29 -12.63
CA LYS A 147 1.40 -7.56 -14.02
C LYS A 147 2.10 -6.68 -15.06
N GLY A 148 3.15 -5.94 -14.67
CA GLY A 148 3.97 -5.11 -15.57
C GLY A 148 3.33 -3.78 -15.97
N LYS A 149 2.27 -3.36 -15.31
CA LYS A 149 1.65 -2.05 -15.56
C LYS A 149 2.45 -0.94 -14.88
N LYS A 150 2.46 0.23 -15.49
CA LYS A 150 3.08 1.42 -14.89
C LYS A 150 2.03 2.20 -14.14
N ILE A 151 2.35 2.55 -12.89
CA ILE A 151 1.53 3.43 -12.06
C ILE A 151 2.41 4.52 -11.46
N THR A 152 1.80 5.64 -11.11
CA THR A 152 2.50 6.74 -10.46
C THR A 152 2.44 6.61 -8.95
N ALA A 153 3.47 7.15 -8.27
CA ALA A 153 3.53 7.28 -6.83
C ALA A 153 4.03 8.66 -6.44
N LYS A 154 3.38 9.31 -5.49
CA LYS A 154 3.79 10.59 -4.93
C LYS A 154 4.05 10.46 -3.44
N VAL A 155 5.25 10.78 -3.00
CA VAL A 155 5.57 10.89 -1.58
C VAL A 155 4.97 12.18 -1.04
N VAL A 156 4.08 12.08 -0.07
CA VAL A 156 3.48 13.22 0.63
C VAL A 156 4.33 13.62 1.82
N ASP A 157 4.74 12.62 2.58
CA ASP A 157 5.69 12.74 3.69
C ASP A 157 6.44 11.41 3.85
N LYS A 158 7.38 11.33 4.80
CA LYS A 158 8.19 10.12 4.99
C LYS A 158 7.39 8.85 5.29
N ASN A 159 6.16 8.98 5.77
CA ASN A 159 5.30 7.86 6.15
C ASN A 159 4.09 7.69 5.20
N THR A 160 3.93 8.56 4.23
CA THR A 160 2.72 8.59 3.37
C THR A 160 3.10 8.67 1.89
N VAL A 161 2.56 7.75 1.12
CA VAL A 161 2.64 7.76 -0.35
C VAL A 161 1.25 7.63 -0.95
N ILE A 162 1.00 8.32 -2.04
CA ILE A 162 -0.23 8.18 -2.83
C ILE A 162 0.13 7.53 -4.16
N LEU A 163 -0.53 6.41 -4.46
CA LEU A 163 -0.40 5.69 -5.72
C LEU A 163 -1.52 6.09 -6.69
N CYS A 164 -1.27 5.95 -7.99
CA CYS A 164 -2.26 6.21 -9.04
C CYS A 164 -2.89 7.63 -8.90
N ASN A 165 -2.03 8.64 -8.75
CA ASN A 165 -2.45 10.00 -8.38
C ASN A 165 -2.37 11.02 -9.52
N THR A 166 -2.13 10.60 -10.74
CA THR A 166 -2.20 11.52 -11.89
C THR A 166 -3.67 11.86 -12.14
N GLY A 167 -4.11 12.99 -11.59
CA GLY A 167 -5.51 13.43 -11.60
C GLY A 167 -6.11 13.70 -12.97
N GLU A 168 -5.31 13.61 -14.04
CA GLU A 168 -5.71 13.87 -15.43
C GLU A 168 -5.23 12.75 -16.36
N ASP A 169 -5.24 11.50 -15.89
CA ASP A 169 -4.95 10.38 -16.78
C ASP A 169 -6.15 10.12 -17.71
N SER A 170 -6.22 10.91 -18.79
CA SER A 170 -7.19 10.71 -19.87
C SER A 170 -7.03 9.34 -20.56
N SER A 171 -5.88 8.67 -20.35
CA SER A 171 -5.64 7.32 -20.89
C SER A 171 -6.23 6.21 -20.01
N GLY A 172 -6.59 6.53 -18.76
CA GLY A 172 -7.14 5.55 -17.80
C GLY A 172 -6.15 4.46 -17.39
N THR A 173 -4.84 4.67 -17.59
CA THR A 173 -3.81 3.65 -17.35
C THR A 173 -3.19 3.71 -15.97
N ASP A 174 -3.22 4.88 -15.30
CA ASP A 174 -2.66 5.07 -13.95
C ASP A 174 -3.62 4.53 -12.88
N ARG A 175 -3.78 3.21 -12.86
CA ARG A 175 -4.69 2.48 -11.97
C ARG A 175 -4.09 1.16 -11.53
N LEU A 176 -4.43 0.72 -10.33
CA LEU A 176 -4.19 -0.65 -9.90
C LEU A 176 -5.38 -1.52 -10.32
N PHE A 177 -5.18 -2.31 -11.37
CA PHE A 177 -6.24 -3.14 -11.94
C PHE A 177 -6.55 -4.36 -11.07
N ALA A 178 -7.71 -4.98 -11.32
CA ALA A 178 -8.15 -6.20 -10.64
C ALA A 178 -7.07 -7.30 -10.63
N ASP A 179 -6.90 -7.96 -9.52
CA ASP A 179 -5.90 -9.02 -9.28
C ASP A 179 -4.45 -8.61 -9.55
N ASP A 180 -4.17 -7.30 -9.56
CA ASP A 180 -2.80 -6.81 -9.63
C ASP A 180 -2.34 -6.29 -8.27
N TYR A 181 -1.03 -6.21 -8.06
CA TYR A 181 -0.46 -5.68 -6.83
C TYR A 181 0.81 -4.90 -7.09
N ILE A 182 1.16 -4.06 -6.13
CA ILE A 182 2.42 -3.33 -6.07
C ILE A 182 3.12 -3.63 -4.76
N THR A 183 4.43 -3.73 -4.79
CA THR A 183 5.26 -3.82 -3.60
C THR A 183 5.97 -2.50 -3.37
N LEU A 184 5.76 -1.92 -2.20
CA LEU A 184 6.45 -0.73 -1.72
C LEU A 184 7.50 -1.13 -0.69
N ASN A 185 8.64 -0.47 -0.72
CA ASN A 185 9.68 -0.64 0.27
C ASN A 185 9.67 0.54 1.24
N TYR A 186 9.77 0.23 2.53
CA TYR A 186 9.91 1.19 3.61
C TYR A 186 11.10 0.79 4.48
N SER A 187 11.86 1.73 4.96
CA SER A 187 13.00 1.39 5.80
C SER A 187 13.16 2.34 6.97
N VAL A 188 13.82 1.85 8.01
CA VAL A 188 14.19 2.62 9.20
C VAL A 188 15.52 2.11 9.73
N ASN A 189 16.40 3.02 10.20
CA ASN A 189 17.62 2.63 10.86
C ASN A 189 17.39 2.54 12.38
N LEU A 190 17.90 1.49 13.00
CA LEU A 190 17.86 1.35 14.45
C LEU A 190 18.95 2.22 15.09
N LEU A 191 18.61 2.82 16.22
CA LEU A 191 19.55 3.59 17.01
C LEU A 191 20.69 2.72 17.55
N PRO A 192 21.85 3.30 17.88
CA PRO A 192 22.85 2.60 18.69
C PRO A 192 22.20 2.13 19.98
N GLY A 193 22.44 0.88 20.37
CA GLY A 193 22.03 0.40 21.70
C GLY A 193 22.72 1.26 22.77
N THR A 194 21.95 1.68 23.75
CA THR A 194 22.47 2.30 24.99
C THR A 194 22.94 1.24 25.95
#